data_38dd8efeca9b2b6ab62202e5d2ecf401
#
_entry.id   38dd8efeca9b2b6ab62202e5d2ecf401
#
_cell.length_a   1.000
_cell.length_b   1.000
_cell.length_c   1.000
_cell.angle_alpha   90.00
_cell.angle_beta   90.00
_cell.angle_gamma   90.00
#
_symmetry.space_group_name_H-M   'P 1'
#
loop_
_entity.id
_entity.type
_entity.pdbx_description
1 polymer ?
#
loop_
_entity_poly.entity_id
_entity_poly.type
_entity_poly.pdbx_seq_one_letter_code
_entity_poly.pdbx_strand_id
1 'polypeptide(L)'
;MSDAEVAALLDRLVAQFEGPYDFLRELVQNSLDAGSDRAEVALEVHPGEGEDPDAAVFELRVADAGCGMDEAILDGGLTRLFASSKADDRTMAGGFGIGFVSVFAWQPDAVVVHTGRAGEAWELTFFADRRFEKRALAEPWEGTTVTLLRRGRAQERAQIAEAVRDSLWRWCRFCRLELSFEDVAGGEGPELIQDAPAPPGALAVVDERGDGSVHVAFAVPPEAVMLRRGLVLAQGPAVDLLADLTPP
;
A
#
# COMPACT_ATOMS: atom_id res chain seq x y z
N MET A 1 -2.72 8.49 -26.60
CA MET A 1 -2.57 7.03 -26.42
C MET A 1 -3.95 6.41 -26.49
N SER A 2 -4.08 5.22 -27.06
CA SER A 2 -5.31 4.43 -26.96
C SER A 2 -5.44 3.80 -25.56
N ASP A 3 -6.66 3.40 -25.17
CA ASP A 3 -6.89 2.72 -23.90
C ASP A 3 -5.99 1.47 -23.74
N ALA A 4 -5.73 0.76 -24.83
CA ALA A 4 -4.84 -0.40 -24.85
C ALA A 4 -3.36 -0.03 -24.57
N GLU A 5 -2.88 1.13 -25.03
CA GLU A 5 -1.52 1.62 -24.74
C GLU A 5 -1.38 2.06 -23.29
N VAL A 6 -2.43 2.67 -22.72
CA VAL A 6 -2.48 3.03 -21.29
C VAL A 6 -2.43 1.77 -20.44
N ALA A 7 -3.28 0.78 -20.74
CA ALA A 7 -3.30 -0.50 -20.01
C ALA A 7 -1.92 -1.19 -20.06
N ALA A 8 -1.30 -1.28 -21.24
CA ALA A 8 0.04 -1.87 -21.39
C ALA A 8 1.15 -1.10 -20.64
N LEU A 9 1.02 0.22 -20.47
CA LEU A 9 1.94 1.01 -19.66
C LEU A 9 1.75 0.69 -18.17
N LEU A 10 0.52 0.68 -17.70
CA LEU A 10 0.18 0.34 -16.32
C LEU A 10 0.65 -1.07 -15.95
N ASP A 11 0.45 -2.05 -16.83
CA ASP A 11 0.92 -3.43 -16.61
C ASP A 11 2.44 -3.50 -16.50
N ARG A 12 3.19 -2.69 -17.27
CA ARG A 12 4.64 -2.60 -17.13
C ARG A 12 5.08 -1.97 -15.81
N LEU A 13 4.31 -0.99 -15.29
CA LEU A 13 4.57 -0.40 -13.97
C LEU A 13 4.29 -1.41 -12.86
N VAL A 14 3.18 -2.16 -12.96
CA VAL A 14 2.85 -3.23 -12.02
C VAL A 14 3.94 -4.32 -11.98
N ALA A 15 4.49 -4.69 -13.14
CA ALA A 15 5.54 -5.71 -13.24
C ALA A 15 6.89 -5.31 -12.59
N GLN A 16 7.05 -4.06 -12.14
CA GLN A 16 8.25 -3.61 -11.41
C GLN A 16 8.21 -3.98 -9.91
N PHE A 17 7.05 -4.34 -9.39
CA PHE A 17 6.90 -4.77 -8.00
C PHE A 17 7.27 -6.26 -7.87
N GLU A 18 8.11 -6.59 -6.89
CA GLU A 18 8.64 -7.95 -6.71
C GLU A 18 7.58 -8.92 -6.18
N GLY A 19 6.67 -8.42 -5.33
CA GLY A 19 5.64 -9.23 -4.69
C GLY A 19 4.22 -8.69 -4.90
N PRO A 20 3.23 -9.59 -4.93
CA PRO A 20 1.82 -9.19 -5.13
C PRO A 20 1.24 -8.39 -3.97
N TYR A 21 1.91 -8.34 -2.82
CA TYR A 21 1.48 -7.61 -1.61
C TYR A 21 2.37 -6.39 -1.30
N ASP A 22 3.37 -6.06 -2.12
CA ASP A 22 4.26 -4.91 -1.89
C ASP A 22 3.52 -3.57 -1.98
N PHE A 23 2.35 -3.54 -2.62
CA PHE A 23 1.46 -2.37 -2.64
C PHE A 23 1.01 -1.92 -1.25
N LEU A 24 0.98 -2.81 -0.25
CA LEU A 24 0.64 -2.45 1.12
C LEU A 24 1.61 -1.40 1.68
N ARG A 25 2.91 -1.53 1.38
CA ARG A 25 3.90 -0.51 1.74
C ARG A 25 3.57 0.84 1.12
N GLU A 26 3.17 0.85 -0.14
CA GLU A 26 2.83 2.09 -0.86
C GLU A 26 1.57 2.75 -0.29
N LEU A 27 0.55 1.95 0.07
CA LEU A 27 -0.66 2.48 0.70
C LEU A 27 -0.37 3.03 2.11
N VAL A 28 0.42 2.34 2.93
CA VAL A 28 0.86 2.85 4.24
C VAL A 28 1.72 4.11 4.09
N GLN A 29 2.59 4.18 3.04
CA GLN A 29 3.33 5.40 2.74
C GLN A 29 2.39 6.57 2.41
N ASN A 30 1.34 6.32 1.61
CA ASN A 30 0.34 7.34 1.29
C ASN A 30 -0.39 7.83 2.55
N SER A 31 -0.72 6.94 3.49
CA SER A 31 -1.32 7.30 4.77
C SER A 31 -0.39 8.19 5.61
N LEU A 32 0.91 7.89 5.66
CA LEU A 32 1.92 8.73 6.30
C LEU A 32 2.05 10.10 5.63
N ASP A 33 2.03 10.14 4.30
CA ASP A 33 2.12 11.39 3.51
C ASP A 33 0.87 12.26 3.67
N ALA A 34 -0.29 11.62 3.90
CA ALA A 34 -1.55 12.28 4.23
C ALA A 34 -1.60 12.79 5.69
N GLY A 35 -0.55 12.54 6.48
CA GLY A 35 -0.47 12.97 7.88
C GLY A 35 -1.34 12.14 8.82
N SER A 36 -1.68 10.92 8.46
CA SER A 36 -2.44 10.03 9.34
C SER A 36 -1.59 9.56 10.51
N ASP A 37 -2.20 9.45 11.68
CA ASP A 37 -1.62 8.86 12.88
C ASP A 37 -1.92 7.36 13.00
N ARG A 38 -2.87 6.84 12.19
CA ARG A 38 -3.26 5.43 12.17
C ARG A 38 -3.60 4.95 10.77
N ALA A 39 -3.42 3.64 10.53
CA ALA A 39 -3.94 2.94 9.37
C ALA A 39 -4.43 1.54 9.77
N GLU A 40 -5.57 1.16 9.24
CA GLU A 40 -6.21 -0.11 9.52
C GLU A 40 -6.26 -0.94 8.23
N VAL A 41 -5.72 -2.17 8.29
CA VAL A 41 -5.80 -3.14 7.21
C VAL A 41 -6.74 -4.25 7.64
N ALA A 42 -7.73 -4.56 6.82
CA ALA A 42 -8.69 -5.63 7.11
C ALA A 42 -8.87 -6.54 5.90
N LEU A 43 -8.90 -7.84 6.15
CA LEU A 43 -9.27 -8.85 5.17
C LEU A 43 -10.63 -9.43 5.55
N GLU A 44 -11.62 -9.22 4.68
CA GLU A 44 -12.95 -9.83 4.78
C GLU A 44 -13.15 -10.84 3.65
N VAL A 45 -14.00 -11.83 3.90
CA VAL A 45 -14.34 -12.86 2.92
C VAL A 45 -15.85 -12.95 2.82
N HIS A 46 -16.37 -12.71 1.64
CA HIS A 46 -17.79 -12.76 1.34
C HIS A 46 -18.08 -13.99 0.47
N PRO A 47 -19.28 -14.59 0.58
CA PRO A 47 -19.72 -15.62 -0.34
C PRO A 47 -19.64 -15.12 -1.79
N GLY A 48 -19.12 -15.95 -2.68
CA GLY A 48 -19.13 -15.66 -4.11
C GLY A 48 -20.53 -15.80 -4.70
N GLU A 49 -20.72 -15.25 -5.90
CA GLU A 49 -21.96 -15.41 -6.66
C GLU A 49 -22.06 -16.81 -7.27
N GLY A 50 -23.27 -17.37 -7.34
CA GLY A 50 -23.57 -18.63 -8.00
C GLY A 50 -23.78 -19.80 -7.06
N GLU A 51 -23.76 -21.03 -7.60
CA GLU A 51 -24.05 -22.28 -6.86
C GLU A 51 -22.79 -22.96 -6.29
N ASP A 52 -21.59 -22.43 -6.56
CA ASP A 52 -20.33 -22.97 -6.03
C ASP A 52 -20.15 -22.51 -4.57
N PRO A 53 -20.29 -23.42 -3.58
CA PRO A 53 -20.17 -23.07 -2.16
C PRO A 53 -18.76 -22.62 -1.76
N ASP A 54 -17.75 -22.94 -2.58
CA ASP A 54 -16.36 -22.57 -2.33
C ASP A 54 -16.00 -21.23 -2.99
N ALA A 55 -16.88 -20.66 -3.83
CA ALA A 55 -16.67 -19.36 -4.43
C ALA A 55 -16.67 -18.27 -3.34
N ALA A 56 -15.71 -17.37 -3.43
CA ALA A 56 -15.55 -16.28 -2.46
C ALA A 56 -15.15 -14.98 -3.16
N VAL A 57 -15.46 -13.86 -2.52
CA VAL A 57 -14.91 -12.56 -2.82
C VAL A 57 -14.08 -12.12 -1.64
N PHE A 58 -12.80 -11.90 -1.86
CA PHE A 58 -11.89 -11.31 -0.88
C PHE A 58 -11.96 -9.80 -0.98
N GLU A 59 -12.21 -9.16 0.14
CA GLU A 59 -12.16 -7.72 0.32
C GLU A 59 -10.95 -7.39 1.19
N LEU A 60 -9.93 -6.78 0.60
CA LEU A 60 -8.77 -6.27 1.32
C LEU A 60 -8.86 -4.75 1.38
N ARG A 61 -9.05 -4.23 2.59
CA ARG A 61 -9.27 -2.82 2.86
C ARG A 61 -8.09 -2.21 3.60
N VAL A 62 -7.66 -1.03 3.15
CA VAL A 62 -6.69 -0.18 3.85
C VAL A 62 -7.35 1.16 4.07
N ALA A 63 -7.52 1.56 5.34
CA ALA A 63 -8.17 2.79 5.73
C ALA A 63 -7.24 3.65 6.58
N ASP A 64 -7.22 4.95 6.33
CA ASP A 64 -6.48 5.94 7.10
C ASP A 64 -7.36 7.13 7.52
N ALA A 65 -6.90 7.87 8.53
CA ALA A 65 -7.53 9.09 9.02
C ALA A 65 -6.75 10.35 8.59
N GLY A 66 -6.04 10.29 7.48
CA GLY A 66 -5.26 11.41 6.95
C GLY A 66 -6.13 12.54 6.37
N CYS A 67 -5.50 13.50 5.71
CA CYS A 67 -6.20 14.68 5.18
C CYS A 67 -7.12 14.37 3.99
N GLY A 68 -7.12 13.15 3.45
CA GLY A 68 -7.90 12.76 2.29
C GLY A 68 -7.56 13.55 1.02
N MET A 69 -8.42 13.41 0.00
CA MET A 69 -8.25 14.05 -1.30
C MET A 69 -9.52 14.80 -1.71
N ASP A 70 -9.34 16.01 -2.24
CA ASP A 70 -10.36 16.77 -2.96
C ASP A 70 -10.33 16.45 -4.46
N GLU A 71 -11.26 16.99 -5.24
CA GLU A 71 -11.33 16.76 -6.68
C GLU A 71 -10.04 17.16 -7.41
N ALA A 72 -9.42 18.25 -7.02
CA ALA A 72 -8.21 18.75 -7.66
C ALA A 72 -7.01 17.80 -7.47
N ILE A 73 -6.87 17.20 -6.28
CA ILE A 73 -5.85 16.19 -5.99
C ILE A 73 -6.13 14.91 -6.77
N LEU A 74 -7.40 14.47 -6.82
CA LEU A 74 -7.80 13.28 -7.57
C LEU A 74 -7.47 13.42 -9.06
N ASP A 75 -7.88 14.52 -9.68
CA ASP A 75 -7.69 14.77 -11.12
C ASP A 75 -6.22 15.07 -11.47
N GLY A 76 -5.49 15.71 -10.56
CA GLY A 76 -4.06 16.01 -10.74
C GLY A 76 -3.11 14.85 -10.48
N GLY A 77 -3.52 13.88 -9.67
CA GLY A 77 -2.71 12.77 -9.18
C GLY A 77 -3.27 11.39 -9.56
N LEU A 78 -4.23 10.92 -8.77
CA LEU A 78 -4.67 9.53 -8.80
C LEU A 78 -5.24 9.10 -10.16
N THR A 79 -6.10 9.91 -10.78
CA THR A 79 -6.76 9.58 -12.04
C THR A 79 -5.93 9.95 -13.27
N ARG A 80 -4.92 10.79 -13.13
CA ARG A 80 -4.12 11.28 -14.26
C ARG A 80 -3.43 10.15 -15.04
N LEU A 81 -2.91 9.13 -14.36
CA LEU A 81 -2.28 7.97 -15.00
C LEU A 81 -3.28 7.13 -15.81
N PHE A 82 -4.53 7.08 -15.35
CA PHE A 82 -5.59 6.33 -16.01
C PHE A 82 -6.28 7.14 -17.13
N ALA A 83 -6.26 8.46 -17.03
CA ALA A 83 -6.90 9.37 -17.98
C ALA A 83 -5.97 9.89 -19.09
N SER A 84 -4.63 9.78 -18.94
CA SER A 84 -3.72 10.50 -19.81
C SER A 84 -3.48 9.81 -21.13
N SER A 85 -3.92 10.47 -22.20
CA SER A 85 -3.46 10.25 -23.57
C SER A 85 -2.06 10.84 -23.87
N LYS A 86 -1.34 11.40 -22.88
CA LYS A 86 -0.05 12.08 -23.05
C LYS A 86 1.01 11.50 -22.12
N ALA A 87 1.66 10.42 -22.56
CA ALA A 87 2.73 9.72 -21.81
C ALA A 87 4.12 10.41 -21.87
N ASP A 88 4.25 11.63 -22.43
CA ASP A 88 5.55 12.26 -22.64
C ASP A 88 6.06 13.11 -21.47
N ASP A 89 5.30 13.24 -20.39
CA ASP A 89 5.72 14.04 -19.25
C ASP A 89 6.49 13.23 -18.22
N ARG A 90 7.78 13.00 -18.47
CA ARG A 90 8.74 12.36 -17.55
C ARG A 90 8.98 13.14 -16.25
N THR A 91 8.35 14.29 -16.07
CA THR A 91 8.40 15.10 -14.86
C THR A 91 7.50 14.57 -13.74
N MET A 92 6.78 13.45 -13.97
CA MET A 92 5.88 12.81 -13.00
C MET A 92 6.58 11.97 -11.92
N ALA A 93 7.88 12.16 -11.68
CA ALA A 93 8.65 11.50 -10.62
C ALA A 93 8.41 12.10 -9.21
N GLY A 94 7.21 12.60 -8.95
CA GLY A 94 6.83 13.25 -7.70
C GLY A 94 5.49 12.76 -7.15
N GLY A 95 5.52 11.69 -6.40
CA GLY A 95 4.70 11.46 -5.21
C GLY A 95 3.33 10.81 -5.37
N PHE A 96 2.47 11.11 -6.30
CA PHE A 96 1.12 10.51 -6.36
C PHE A 96 0.87 9.84 -7.72
N GLY A 97 0.42 8.59 -7.69
CA GLY A 97 -0.09 7.85 -8.85
C GLY A 97 0.69 6.58 -9.21
N ILE A 98 2.02 6.59 -9.26
CA ILE A 98 2.79 5.39 -9.62
C ILE A 98 2.71 4.34 -8.51
N GLY A 99 2.84 4.75 -7.24
CA GLY A 99 2.70 3.85 -6.10
C GLY A 99 1.32 3.20 -6.01
N PHE A 100 0.24 3.98 -6.29
CA PHE A 100 -1.11 3.44 -6.28
C PHE A 100 -1.33 2.33 -7.34
N VAL A 101 -0.69 2.42 -8.50
CA VAL A 101 -0.82 1.38 -9.56
C VAL A 101 -0.38 0.01 -9.06
N SER A 102 0.49 -0.06 -8.05
CA SER A 102 0.95 -1.32 -7.46
C SER A 102 -0.17 -2.19 -6.90
N VAL A 103 -1.33 -1.63 -6.54
CA VAL A 103 -2.49 -2.40 -6.04
C VAL A 103 -2.95 -3.47 -7.04
N PHE A 104 -2.70 -3.25 -8.33
CA PHE A 104 -3.05 -4.19 -9.39
C PHE A 104 -2.11 -5.42 -9.46
N ALA A 105 -0.99 -5.43 -8.71
CA ALA A 105 -0.15 -6.62 -8.57
C ALA A 105 -0.89 -7.78 -7.88
N TRP A 106 -1.86 -7.46 -7.03
CA TRP A 106 -2.74 -8.44 -6.39
C TRP A 106 -3.83 -8.99 -7.32
N GLN A 107 -3.93 -8.46 -8.56
CA GLN A 107 -4.92 -8.82 -9.58
C GLN A 107 -6.38 -8.66 -9.10
N PRO A 108 -6.75 -7.51 -8.53
CA PRO A 108 -8.13 -7.29 -8.10
C PRO A 108 -9.08 -7.20 -9.31
N ASP A 109 -10.33 -7.67 -9.15
CA ASP A 109 -11.42 -7.45 -10.10
C ASP A 109 -11.85 -5.98 -10.11
N ALA A 110 -11.81 -5.34 -8.93
CA ALA A 110 -12.06 -3.91 -8.77
C ALA A 110 -11.26 -3.34 -7.59
N VAL A 111 -10.93 -2.05 -7.68
CA VAL A 111 -10.38 -1.26 -6.57
C VAL A 111 -11.28 -0.06 -6.36
N VAL A 112 -11.84 0.07 -5.16
CA VAL A 112 -12.70 1.19 -4.77
C VAL A 112 -11.94 2.10 -3.81
N VAL A 113 -11.91 3.38 -4.11
CA VAL A 113 -11.31 4.41 -3.24
C VAL A 113 -12.39 5.34 -2.77
N HIS A 114 -12.58 5.41 -1.45
CA HIS A 114 -13.37 6.45 -0.81
C HIS A 114 -12.42 7.45 -0.17
N THR A 115 -12.63 8.73 -0.45
CA THR A 115 -11.79 9.78 0.13
C THR A 115 -12.57 11.08 0.24
N GLY A 116 -12.21 11.91 1.22
CA GLY A 116 -12.86 13.20 1.40
C GLY A 116 -11.92 14.22 2.03
N ARG A 117 -12.08 15.48 1.62
CA ARG A 117 -11.30 16.62 2.10
C ARG A 117 -12.09 17.91 1.96
N ALA A 118 -12.00 18.77 2.97
CA ALA A 118 -12.59 20.13 2.95
C ALA A 118 -14.11 20.16 2.64
N GLY A 119 -14.84 19.11 3.03
CA GLY A 119 -16.26 18.96 2.79
C GLY A 119 -16.62 18.29 1.46
N GLU A 120 -15.66 17.98 0.61
CA GLU A 120 -15.86 17.13 -0.56
C GLU A 120 -15.70 15.66 -0.17
N ALA A 121 -16.46 14.79 -0.82
CA ALA A 121 -16.34 13.34 -0.65
C ALA A 121 -16.54 12.64 -2.00
N TRP A 122 -15.64 11.71 -2.30
CA TRP A 122 -15.53 11.08 -3.61
C TRP A 122 -15.37 9.56 -3.50
N GLU A 123 -15.97 8.87 -4.45
CA GLU A 123 -15.72 7.46 -4.72
C GLU A 123 -15.10 7.32 -6.12
N LEU A 124 -14.03 6.56 -6.20
CA LEU A 124 -13.43 6.13 -7.46
C LEU A 124 -13.42 4.61 -7.51
N THR A 125 -13.92 4.05 -8.62
CA THR A 125 -13.86 2.60 -8.86
C THR A 125 -12.97 2.35 -10.06
N PHE A 126 -11.89 1.59 -9.85
CA PHE A 126 -10.98 1.15 -10.91
C PHE A 126 -11.26 -0.33 -11.20
N PHE A 127 -11.40 -0.65 -12.48
CA PHE A 127 -11.70 -2.01 -12.95
C PHE A 127 -10.43 -2.75 -13.40
N ALA A 128 -10.52 -4.06 -13.52
CA ALA A 128 -9.42 -4.91 -13.98
C ALA A 128 -8.87 -4.50 -15.37
N ASP A 129 -9.72 -3.95 -16.24
CA ASP A 129 -9.36 -3.43 -17.56
C ASP A 129 -8.76 -2.02 -17.55
N ARG A 130 -8.46 -1.49 -16.35
CA ARG A 130 -7.86 -0.18 -16.11
C ARG A 130 -8.77 1.02 -16.41
N ARG A 131 -10.03 0.82 -16.73
CA ARG A 131 -11.02 1.90 -16.73
C ARG A 131 -11.31 2.32 -15.29
N PHE A 132 -11.76 3.56 -15.11
CA PHE A 132 -12.22 4.04 -13.81
C PHE A 132 -13.49 4.86 -13.93
N GLU A 133 -14.24 4.91 -12.85
CA GLU A 133 -15.40 5.76 -12.67
C GLU A 133 -15.16 6.64 -11.44
N LYS A 134 -15.60 7.90 -11.49
CA LYS A 134 -15.52 8.87 -10.38
C LYS A 134 -16.91 9.39 -10.07
N ARG A 135 -17.29 9.37 -8.80
CA ARG A 135 -18.60 9.80 -8.32
C ARG A 135 -18.45 10.63 -7.04
N ALA A 136 -19.12 11.80 -7.00
CA ALA A 136 -19.25 12.55 -5.76
C ALA A 136 -20.20 11.81 -4.80
N LEU A 137 -19.85 11.77 -3.54
CA LEU A 137 -20.69 11.22 -2.47
C LEU A 137 -21.52 12.34 -1.83
N ALA A 138 -22.76 12.00 -1.43
CA ALA A 138 -23.64 12.93 -0.73
C ALA A 138 -23.27 13.10 0.75
N GLU A 139 -22.74 12.05 1.36
CA GLU A 139 -22.31 12.05 2.76
C GLU A 139 -20.84 12.45 2.86
N PRO A 140 -20.47 13.25 3.86
CA PRO A 140 -19.08 13.62 4.07
C PRO A 140 -18.22 12.39 4.37
N TRP A 141 -16.97 12.41 3.91
CA TRP A 141 -15.98 11.38 4.17
C TRP A 141 -14.69 12.04 4.68
N GLU A 142 -14.02 11.41 5.62
CA GLU A 142 -12.74 11.87 6.16
C GLU A 142 -11.68 10.79 5.96
N GLY A 143 -10.45 11.22 5.60
CA GLY A 143 -9.36 10.30 5.30
C GLY A 143 -9.50 9.61 3.96
N THR A 144 -8.85 8.45 3.84
CA THR A 144 -8.90 7.63 2.62
C THR A 144 -9.08 6.16 2.96
N THR A 145 -9.96 5.51 2.23
CA THR A 145 -10.13 4.05 2.28
C THR A 145 -9.93 3.48 0.89
N VAL A 146 -9.01 2.54 0.75
CA VAL A 146 -8.77 1.77 -0.46
C VAL A 146 -9.22 0.34 -0.25
N THR A 147 -10.19 -0.10 -1.02
CA THR A 147 -10.78 -1.46 -0.95
C THR A 147 -10.46 -2.20 -2.24
N LEU A 148 -9.78 -3.32 -2.15
CA LEU A 148 -9.48 -4.22 -3.26
C LEU A 148 -10.43 -5.41 -3.20
N LEU A 149 -11.12 -5.69 -4.29
CA LEU A 149 -12.04 -6.82 -4.43
C LEU A 149 -11.46 -7.84 -5.39
N ARG A 150 -11.35 -9.10 -4.96
CA ARG A 150 -10.84 -10.20 -5.79
C ARG A 150 -11.66 -11.46 -5.59
N ARG A 151 -12.14 -12.03 -6.68
CA ARG A 151 -12.76 -13.35 -6.67
C ARG A 151 -11.73 -14.44 -6.49
N GLY A 152 -12.12 -15.51 -5.79
CA GLY A 152 -11.27 -16.65 -5.55
C GLY A 152 -12.03 -17.75 -4.83
N ARG A 153 -11.31 -18.60 -4.11
CA ARG A 153 -11.89 -19.70 -3.33
C ARG A 153 -11.70 -19.47 -1.85
N ALA A 154 -12.72 -19.76 -1.04
CA ALA A 154 -12.71 -19.54 0.40
C ALA A 154 -11.49 -20.17 1.10
N GLN A 155 -10.98 -21.30 0.60
CA GLN A 155 -9.78 -21.96 1.12
C GLN A 155 -8.48 -21.13 0.98
N GLU A 156 -8.43 -20.10 0.09
CA GLU A 156 -7.27 -19.23 -0.08
C GLU A 156 -7.12 -18.22 1.06
N ARG A 157 -8.17 -18.00 1.88
CA ARG A 157 -8.18 -16.99 2.93
C ARG A 157 -6.95 -17.01 3.84
N ALA A 158 -6.64 -18.17 4.41
CA ALA A 158 -5.54 -18.28 5.36
C ALA A 158 -4.19 -17.90 4.72
N GLN A 159 -3.96 -18.32 3.49
CA GLN A 159 -2.75 -17.97 2.73
C GLN A 159 -2.69 -16.47 2.42
N ILE A 160 -3.83 -15.86 2.06
CA ILE A 160 -3.90 -14.43 1.80
C ILE A 160 -3.63 -13.65 3.10
N ALA A 161 -4.29 -14.03 4.22
CA ALA A 161 -4.10 -13.37 5.51
C ALA A 161 -2.64 -13.44 5.98
N GLU A 162 -1.99 -14.61 5.86
CA GLU A 162 -0.58 -14.79 6.17
C GLU A 162 0.31 -13.89 5.30
N ALA A 163 0.08 -13.88 3.98
CA ALA A 163 0.88 -13.07 3.06
C ALA A 163 0.71 -11.55 3.27
N VAL A 164 -0.50 -11.08 3.62
CA VAL A 164 -0.76 -9.69 4.01
C VAL A 164 0.01 -9.36 5.29
N ARG A 165 -0.12 -10.19 6.33
CA ARG A 165 0.58 -10.03 7.61
C ARG A 165 2.09 -9.96 7.41
N ASP A 166 2.66 -10.91 6.67
CA ASP A 166 4.09 -10.98 6.40
C ASP A 166 4.60 -9.74 5.66
N SER A 167 3.84 -9.24 4.67
CA SER A 167 4.19 -8.03 3.94
C SER A 167 4.19 -6.80 4.85
N LEU A 168 3.17 -6.63 5.71
CA LEU A 168 3.09 -5.53 6.66
C LEU A 168 4.22 -5.59 7.68
N TRP A 169 4.49 -6.75 8.27
CA TRP A 169 5.61 -6.97 9.18
C TRP A 169 6.97 -6.73 8.51
N ARG A 170 7.13 -7.18 7.28
CA ARG A 170 8.38 -6.98 6.52
C ARG A 170 8.67 -5.52 6.27
N TRP A 171 7.68 -4.75 5.80
CA TRP A 171 7.92 -3.41 5.27
C TRP A 171 7.52 -2.27 6.19
N CYS A 172 6.53 -2.47 7.08
CA CYS A 172 5.87 -1.38 7.79
C CYS A 172 6.02 -1.42 9.31
N ARG A 173 6.59 -2.48 9.91
CA ARG A 173 6.63 -2.67 11.37
C ARG A 173 7.28 -1.54 12.17
N PHE A 174 8.10 -0.70 11.55
CA PHE A 174 8.77 0.43 12.20
C PHE A 174 8.12 1.77 11.88
N CYS A 175 6.98 1.79 11.17
CA CYS A 175 6.30 3.03 10.85
C CYS A 175 5.81 3.73 12.11
N ARG A 176 5.68 5.08 12.03
CA ARG A 176 5.31 5.90 13.19
C ARG A 176 3.80 5.96 13.42
N LEU A 177 3.00 5.62 12.41
CA LEU A 177 1.55 5.53 12.57
C LEU A 177 1.18 4.21 13.27
N GLU A 178 0.05 4.21 13.97
CA GLU A 178 -0.53 3.00 14.55
C GLU A 178 -1.09 2.14 13.39
N LEU A 179 -0.41 1.06 13.06
CA LEU A 179 -0.81 0.15 11.98
C LEU A 179 -1.39 -1.12 12.57
N SER A 180 -2.62 -1.46 12.18
CA SER A 180 -3.26 -2.71 12.57
C SER A 180 -3.65 -3.55 11.37
N PHE A 181 -3.67 -4.88 11.56
CA PHE A 181 -4.20 -5.83 10.60
C PHE A 181 -5.22 -6.75 11.26
N GLU A 182 -6.36 -6.95 10.60
CA GLU A 182 -7.41 -7.87 11.04
C GLU A 182 -7.79 -8.84 9.91
N ASP A 183 -7.68 -10.14 10.19
CA ASP A 183 -8.36 -11.18 9.42
C ASP A 183 -9.73 -11.41 10.07
N VAL A 184 -10.76 -10.70 9.59
CA VAL A 184 -12.10 -10.68 10.20
C VAL A 184 -12.70 -12.08 10.31
N ALA A 185 -12.54 -12.91 9.28
CA ALA A 185 -13.05 -14.29 9.30
C ALA A 185 -12.20 -15.23 10.16
N GLY A 186 -10.98 -14.84 10.53
CA GLY A 186 -10.12 -15.55 11.48
C GLY A 186 -10.59 -15.42 12.93
N GLY A 187 -11.26 -14.30 13.25
CA GLY A 187 -11.92 -14.09 14.55
C GLY A 187 -10.98 -13.76 15.71
N GLU A 188 -9.70 -13.50 15.47
CA GLU A 188 -8.71 -13.15 16.51
C GLU A 188 -8.69 -11.65 16.86
N GLY A 189 -9.42 -10.83 16.10
CA GLY A 189 -9.41 -9.37 16.22
C GLY A 189 -8.16 -8.72 15.62
N PRO A 190 -8.06 -7.38 15.67
CA PRO A 190 -6.95 -6.65 15.07
C PRO A 190 -5.61 -6.89 15.80
N GLU A 191 -4.58 -7.18 15.03
CA GLU A 191 -3.18 -7.30 15.45
C GLU A 191 -2.45 -5.98 15.19
N LEU A 192 -1.71 -5.47 16.17
CA LEU A 192 -0.86 -4.30 15.99
C LEU A 192 0.44 -4.70 15.26
N ILE A 193 0.71 -4.07 14.12
CA ILE A 193 1.92 -4.27 13.33
C ILE A 193 2.94 -3.18 13.72
N GLN A 194 3.63 -3.41 14.83
CA GLN A 194 4.61 -2.43 15.33
C GLN A 194 5.75 -3.11 16.05
N ASP A 195 6.97 -2.65 15.78
CA ASP A 195 8.19 -3.14 16.41
C ASP A 195 9.10 -1.95 16.78
N ALA A 196 10.00 -2.16 17.72
CA ALA A 196 11.02 -1.18 18.03
C ALA A 196 12.05 -1.10 16.89
N PRO A 197 12.49 0.10 16.48
CA PRO A 197 13.45 0.25 15.38
C PRO A 197 14.82 -0.35 15.66
N ALA A 198 15.10 -0.75 16.89
CA ALA A 198 16.32 -1.47 17.26
C ALA A 198 15.98 -2.71 18.08
N PRO A 199 16.49 -3.91 17.75
CA PRO A 199 16.30 -5.10 18.56
C PRO A 199 16.88 -4.90 19.97
N PRO A 200 16.28 -5.49 21.02
CA PRO A 200 16.76 -5.40 22.38
C PRO A 200 18.23 -5.84 22.48
N GLY A 201 19.08 -5.00 23.08
CA GLY A 201 20.51 -5.29 23.27
C GLY A 201 21.40 -5.03 22.06
N ALA A 202 20.87 -4.47 20.98
CA ALA A 202 21.67 -4.02 19.86
C ALA A 202 22.33 -2.67 20.17
N LEU A 203 23.65 -2.55 19.86
CA LEU A 203 24.27 -1.24 19.70
C LEU A 203 23.79 -0.71 18.34
N ALA A 204 22.79 0.16 18.37
CA ALA A 204 22.30 0.79 17.16
C ALA A 204 23.12 2.05 16.85
N VAL A 205 23.69 2.11 15.66
CA VAL A 205 24.12 3.38 15.07
C VAL A 205 22.95 3.90 14.25
N VAL A 206 22.44 5.06 14.63
CA VAL A 206 21.37 5.74 13.91
C VAL A 206 22.01 6.92 13.18
N ASP A 207 21.99 6.90 11.84
CA ASP A 207 22.29 8.06 11.02
C ASP A 207 20.96 8.56 10.43
N GLU A 208 20.47 9.68 10.97
CA GLU A 208 19.24 10.32 10.49
C GLU A 208 19.62 11.45 9.52
N ARG A 209 19.19 11.32 8.26
CA ARG A 209 19.35 12.37 7.26
C ARG A 209 18.01 12.72 6.62
N GLY A 210 17.55 13.92 6.90
CA GLY A 210 16.26 14.38 6.41
C GLY A 210 15.09 13.54 6.97
N ASP A 211 14.38 12.85 6.08
CA ASP A 211 13.25 11.97 6.42
C ASP A 211 13.63 10.48 6.47
N GLY A 212 14.92 10.16 6.30
CA GLY A 212 15.46 8.81 6.34
C GLY A 212 16.30 8.53 7.58
N SER A 213 16.32 7.29 8.00
CA SER A 213 17.21 6.79 9.04
C SER A 213 17.83 5.45 8.65
N VAL A 214 19.10 5.26 9.00
CA VAL A 214 19.80 3.98 8.88
C VAL A 214 20.06 3.45 10.28
N HIS A 215 19.47 2.30 10.59
CA HIS A 215 19.69 1.60 11.85
C HIS A 215 20.58 0.40 11.58
N VAL A 216 21.74 0.37 12.21
CA VAL A 216 22.65 -0.78 12.16
C VAL A 216 22.64 -1.46 13.53
N ALA A 217 22.13 -2.67 13.56
CA ALA A 217 22.18 -3.50 14.76
C ALA A 217 23.42 -4.41 14.71
N PHE A 218 24.29 -4.32 15.70
CA PHE A 218 25.39 -5.27 15.86
C PHE A 218 24.85 -6.55 16.54
N ALA A 219 24.33 -7.43 15.71
CA ALA A 219 23.98 -8.80 16.08
C ALA A 219 24.97 -9.77 15.42
N VAL A 220 24.84 -11.05 15.67
CA VAL A 220 25.63 -12.07 14.99
C VAL A 220 24.68 -13.01 14.25
N PRO A 221 24.64 -12.96 12.90
CA PRO A 221 25.36 -12.07 11.99
C PRO A 221 24.87 -10.61 12.05
N PRO A 222 25.72 -9.63 11.72
CA PRO A 222 25.31 -8.24 11.72
C PRO A 222 24.30 -7.98 10.61
N GLU A 223 23.15 -7.46 10.98
CA GLU A 223 22.09 -7.07 10.05
C GLU A 223 21.92 -5.55 10.05
N ALA A 224 21.55 -5.01 8.91
CA ALA A 224 21.19 -3.61 8.76
C ALA A 224 19.79 -3.48 8.15
N VAL A 225 19.07 -2.46 8.61
CA VAL A 225 17.77 -2.10 8.08
C VAL A 225 17.83 -0.63 7.70
N MET A 226 17.50 -0.33 6.45
CA MET A 226 17.37 1.04 5.96
C MET A 226 15.90 1.43 6.03
N LEU A 227 15.63 2.55 6.70
CA LEU A 227 14.27 3.04 6.90
C LEU A 227 14.10 4.43 6.27
N ARG A 228 12.90 4.68 5.75
CA ARG A 228 12.41 6.01 5.43
C ARG A 228 11.05 6.19 6.09
N ARG A 229 10.95 7.19 6.99
CA ARG A 229 9.74 7.43 7.82
C ARG A 229 9.24 6.18 8.57
N GLY A 230 10.16 5.26 8.91
CA GLY A 230 9.84 4.00 9.56
C GLY A 230 9.43 2.87 8.64
N LEU A 231 9.32 3.11 7.32
CA LEU A 231 9.12 2.04 6.35
C LEU A 231 10.45 1.42 5.93
N VAL A 232 10.49 0.10 5.86
CA VAL A 232 11.69 -0.63 5.44
C VAL A 232 11.91 -0.43 3.95
N LEU A 233 13.05 0.13 3.57
CA LEU A 233 13.50 0.23 2.18
C LEU A 233 14.34 -0.97 1.78
N ALA A 234 15.23 -1.38 2.66
CA ALA A 234 16.07 -2.55 2.48
C ALA A 234 16.44 -3.18 3.82
N GLN A 235 16.64 -4.49 3.83
CA GLN A 235 17.09 -5.25 4.98
C GLN A 235 18.03 -6.36 4.50
N GLY A 236 19.15 -6.57 5.19
CA GLY A 236 20.09 -7.62 4.87
C GLY A 236 21.38 -7.52 5.68
N PRO A 237 22.40 -8.31 5.30
CA PRO A 237 23.72 -8.23 5.91
C PRO A 237 24.26 -6.80 5.88
N ALA A 238 24.75 -6.30 7.02
CA ALA A 238 25.20 -4.91 7.15
C ALA A 238 26.30 -4.54 6.15
N VAL A 239 27.16 -5.50 5.77
CA VAL A 239 28.24 -5.28 4.81
C VAL A 239 27.72 -4.96 3.42
N ASP A 240 26.66 -5.64 2.99
CA ASP A 240 26.09 -5.46 1.65
C ASP A 240 25.32 -4.12 1.55
N LEU A 241 24.49 -3.81 2.56
CA LEU A 241 23.72 -2.56 2.58
C LEU A 241 24.61 -1.31 2.76
N LEU A 242 25.70 -1.41 3.51
CA LEU A 242 26.62 -0.28 3.71
C LEU A 242 27.53 -0.05 2.50
N ALA A 243 27.79 -1.07 1.68
CA ALA A 243 28.56 -0.92 0.45
C ALA A 243 27.83 -0.02 -0.58
N ASP A 244 26.50 -0.11 -0.64
CA ASP A 244 25.67 0.72 -1.52
C ASP A 244 25.55 2.18 -1.06
N LEU A 245 25.91 2.48 0.20
CA LEU A 245 25.86 3.83 0.78
C LEU A 245 27.16 4.60 0.66
N THR A 246 28.27 3.93 0.26
CA THR A 246 29.55 4.61 0.04
C THR A 246 29.54 5.25 -1.36
N PRO A 247 29.67 6.59 -1.48
CA PRO A 247 29.82 7.21 -2.79
C PRO A 247 31.10 6.71 -3.46
N PRO A 248 31.10 6.61 -4.79
CA PRO A 248 32.27 6.19 -5.58
C PRO A 248 33.46 7.14 -5.41
#